data_9db8c27e29f0fde2dda2cab29e093977
#
_entry.id   9db8c27e29f0fde2dda2cab29e093977
#
_cell.length_a   1.000
_cell.length_b   1.000
_cell.length_c   1.000
_cell.angle_alpha   90.00
_cell.angle_beta   90.00
_cell.angle_gamma   90.00
#
_symmetry.space_group_name_H-M   'P 1'
#
loop_
_entity.id
_entity.type
_entity.pdbx_description
1 polymer ?
#
loop_
_entity_poly.entity_id
_entity_poly.type
_entity_poly.pdbx_seq_one_letter_code
_entity_poly.pdbx_strand_id
1 'polypeptide(L)'
;MSLRVVSLCPSTTELIFQLGGGDRLIGITSWCIHPADGVQAIEKVGGTKDPDVQRIMELAPDLVFFNEEENRKEDADLLAQAGLELHVSFPKTVSASIELIRSIGRTIGLEDAAEELALKSEAALAQVTQISSDLDPIRYAYLIWRKPWMAAGHDTYLTDLLGLAGGVNVMAADGGRYPVLELDELAQADPQVILMCSEPFPFKQEHIEELRGTEGLQHRTYILADGEALTWHGSRTLEGILYAQEILGQSRTL
;
A
#
# COMPACT_ATOMS: atom_id res chain seq x y z
N MET A 1 -20.18 25.90 -0.88
CA MET A 1 -20.53 24.56 -1.41
C MET A 1 -19.49 23.61 -0.85
N SER A 2 -19.85 22.36 -0.56
CA SER A 2 -18.87 21.34 -0.16
C SER A 2 -17.97 21.00 -1.34
N LEU A 3 -16.69 20.75 -1.12
CA LEU A 3 -15.72 20.31 -2.12
C LEU A 3 -16.18 18.98 -2.73
N ARG A 4 -16.20 18.86 -4.04
CA ARG A 4 -16.62 17.67 -4.80
C ARG A 4 -15.40 16.88 -5.25
N VAL A 5 -15.22 15.68 -4.72
CA VAL A 5 -13.98 14.91 -4.86
C VAL A 5 -14.25 13.58 -5.57
N VAL A 6 -13.37 13.23 -6.52
CA VAL A 6 -13.25 11.87 -7.04
C VAL A 6 -11.94 11.28 -6.53
N SER A 7 -11.96 10.03 -6.05
CA SER A 7 -10.76 9.32 -5.62
C SER A 7 -10.54 8.05 -6.44
N LEU A 8 -9.39 7.97 -7.11
CA LEU A 8 -9.00 6.85 -7.97
C LEU A 8 -8.06 5.85 -7.28
N CYS A 9 -7.86 5.99 -5.96
CA CYS A 9 -7.00 5.11 -5.18
C CYS A 9 -7.74 4.63 -3.90
N PRO A 10 -7.81 3.31 -3.65
CA PRO A 10 -8.51 2.74 -2.49
C PRO A 10 -8.02 3.28 -1.15
N SER A 11 -6.70 3.29 -0.91
CA SER A 11 -6.13 3.79 0.34
C SER A 11 -6.39 5.29 0.55
N THR A 12 -6.38 6.09 -0.51
CA THR A 12 -6.76 7.52 -0.43
C THR A 12 -8.24 7.69 -0.11
N THR A 13 -9.12 6.87 -0.70
CA THR A 13 -10.56 6.87 -0.37
C THR A 13 -10.78 6.58 1.11
N GLU A 14 -10.17 5.53 1.64
CA GLU A 14 -10.25 5.17 3.06
C GLU A 14 -9.71 6.30 3.95
N LEU A 15 -8.56 6.92 3.59
CA LEU A 15 -8.00 8.04 4.32
C LEU A 15 -8.97 9.24 4.38
N ILE A 16 -9.61 9.60 3.27
CA ILE A 16 -10.59 10.69 3.25
C ILE A 16 -11.74 10.41 4.23
N PHE A 17 -12.24 9.18 4.30
CA PHE A 17 -13.23 8.78 5.31
C PHE A 17 -12.69 8.88 6.73
N GLN A 18 -11.48 8.40 6.96
CA GLN A 18 -10.82 8.40 8.27
C GLN A 18 -10.62 9.82 8.81
N LEU A 19 -10.35 10.78 7.92
CA LEU A 19 -10.24 12.20 8.24
C LEU A 19 -11.60 12.89 8.44
N GLY A 20 -12.73 12.22 8.14
CA GLY A 20 -14.08 12.77 8.25
C GLY A 20 -14.60 13.48 6.99
N GLY A 21 -13.95 13.28 5.83
CA GLY A 21 -14.31 13.92 4.56
C GLY A 21 -15.13 13.06 3.60
N GLY A 22 -15.70 11.96 4.06
CA GLY A 22 -16.43 11.01 3.20
C GLY A 22 -17.62 11.62 2.45
N ASP A 23 -18.26 12.64 2.99
CA ASP A 23 -19.37 13.39 2.36
C ASP A 23 -18.98 14.21 1.13
N ARG A 24 -17.67 14.40 0.91
CA ARG A 24 -17.08 15.09 -0.24
C ARG A 24 -16.90 14.19 -1.45
N LEU A 25 -16.86 12.86 -1.23
CA LEU A 25 -16.65 11.89 -2.28
C LEU A 25 -17.90 11.70 -3.14
N ILE A 26 -17.81 12.04 -4.43
CA ILE A 26 -18.87 11.89 -5.42
C ILE A 26 -18.60 10.77 -6.42
N GLY A 27 -17.36 10.28 -6.48
CA GLY A 27 -16.97 9.19 -7.36
C GLY A 27 -15.72 8.48 -6.81
N ILE A 28 -15.72 7.16 -6.89
CA ILE A 28 -14.61 6.30 -6.42
C ILE A 28 -14.44 5.10 -7.33
N THR A 29 -13.29 4.42 -7.29
CA THR A 29 -13.11 3.19 -8.08
C THR A 29 -13.91 2.02 -7.50
N SER A 30 -14.12 0.97 -8.31
CA SER A 30 -14.76 -0.27 -7.87
C SER A 30 -13.96 -1.02 -6.79
N TRP A 31 -12.65 -0.71 -6.67
CA TRP A 31 -11.74 -1.28 -5.68
C TRP A 31 -11.75 -0.52 -4.34
N CYS A 32 -12.42 0.63 -4.26
CA CYS A 32 -12.63 1.35 -3.00
C CYS A 32 -13.72 0.66 -2.20
N ILE A 33 -13.34 -0.25 -1.33
CA ILE A 33 -14.23 -1.13 -0.54
C ILE A 33 -14.30 -0.72 0.94
N HIS A 34 -13.45 0.20 1.39
CA HIS A 34 -13.41 0.68 2.77
C HIS A 34 -13.74 2.18 2.89
N PRO A 35 -14.46 2.56 3.98
CA PRO A 35 -15.20 1.69 4.90
C PRO A 35 -16.44 1.09 4.21
N ALA A 36 -16.74 -0.17 4.45
CA ALA A 36 -17.74 -0.93 3.70
C ALA A 36 -19.11 -0.24 3.59
N ASP A 37 -19.62 0.32 4.67
CA ASP A 37 -20.93 1.04 4.66
C ASP A 37 -20.83 2.42 4.00
N GLY A 38 -19.66 3.10 4.12
CA GLY A 38 -19.47 4.46 3.61
C GLY A 38 -19.40 4.54 2.09
N VAL A 39 -18.80 3.54 1.46
CA VAL A 39 -18.55 3.55 0.00
C VAL A 39 -19.72 3.05 -0.86
N GLN A 40 -20.76 2.47 -0.23
CA GLN A 40 -21.88 1.82 -0.97
C GLN A 40 -22.70 2.79 -1.83
N ALA A 41 -22.95 3.98 -1.33
CA ALA A 41 -23.79 4.98 -2.00
C ALA A 41 -23.00 5.87 -2.98
N ILE A 42 -21.66 5.75 -3.01
CA ILE A 42 -20.82 6.58 -3.86
C ILE A 42 -20.71 5.94 -5.25
N GLU A 43 -20.80 6.77 -6.27
CA GLU A 43 -20.73 6.32 -7.65
C GLU A 43 -19.41 5.65 -7.97
N LYS A 44 -19.45 4.51 -8.68
CA LYS A 44 -18.28 3.78 -9.14
C LYS A 44 -17.89 4.26 -10.54
N VAL A 45 -16.68 4.84 -10.64
CA VAL A 45 -16.14 5.40 -11.89
C VAL A 45 -15.11 4.48 -12.55
N GLY A 46 -15.33 3.18 -12.53
CA GLY A 46 -14.43 2.19 -13.13
C GLY A 46 -13.40 1.63 -12.16
N GLY A 47 -12.33 1.02 -12.69
CA GLY A 47 -11.21 0.48 -11.91
C GLY A 47 -10.06 1.47 -11.73
N THR A 48 -9.01 1.05 -11.02
CA THR A 48 -7.80 1.88 -10.83
C THR A 48 -7.00 2.02 -12.13
N LYS A 49 -6.95 0.98 -12.95
CA LYS A 49 -6.21 0.96 -14.22
C LYS A 49 -7.08 1.23 -15.46
N ASP A 50 -8.38 1.32 -15.27
CA ASP A 50 -9.39 1.54 -16.33
C ASP A 50 -10.55 2.41 -15.82
N PRO A 51 -10.27 3.62 -15.29
CA PRO A 51 -11.32 4.53 -14.84
C PRO A 51 -12.15 5.02 -16.05
N ASP A 52 -13.43 5.26 -15.82
CA ASP A 52 -14.31 5.92 -16.79
C ASP A 52 -14.06 7.43 -16.78
N VAL A 53 -13.03 7.84 -17.53
CA VAL A 53 -12.59 9.25 -17.64
C VAL A 53 -13.75 10.16 -18.09
N GLN A 54 -14.60 9.70 -19.03
CA GLN A 54 -15.74 10.47 -19.49
C GLN A 54 -16.75 10.70 -18.35
N ARG A 55 -17.01 9.66 -17.58
CA ARG A 55 -17.93 9.78 -16.44
C ARG A 55 -17.38 10.68 -15.33
N ILE A 56 -16.06 10.62 -15.07
CA ILE A 56 -15.42 11.55 -14.13
C ILE A 56 -15.60 13.00 -14.57
N MET A 57 -15.41 13.31 -15.86
CA MET A 57 -15.64 14.65 -16.40
C MET A 57 -17.10 15.10 -16.26
N GLU A 58 -18.08 14.20 -16.51
CA GLU A 58 -19.52 14.49 -16.35
C GLU A 58 -19.90 14.78 -14.88
N LEU A 59 -19.25 14.13 -13.94
CA LEU A 59 -19.42 14.40 -12.51
C LEU A 59 -18.94 15.81 -12.12
N ALA A 60 -18.12 16.44 -12.95
CA ALA A 60 -17.56 17.77 -12.72
C ALA A 60 -17.02 17.94 -11.28
N PRO A 61 -16.01 17.12 -10.85
CA PRO A 61 -15.40 17.27 -9.55
C PRO A 61 -14.54 18.54 -9.50
N ASP A 62 -14.42 19.11 -8.29
CA ASP A 62 -13.43 20.17 -8.03
C ASP A 62 -12.01 19.63 -7.95
N LEU A 63 -11.86 18.33 -7.58
CA LEU A 63 -10.58 17.69 -7.36
C LEU A 63 -10.65 16.18 -7.65
N VAL A 64 -9.57 15.65 -8.27
CA VAL A 64 -9.38 14.20 -8.44
C VAL A 64 -8.10 13.76 -7.74
N PHE A 65 -8.20 12.83 -6.80
CA PHE A 65 -7.05 12.16 -6.21
C PHE A 65 -6.57 11.03 -7.12
N PHE A 66 -5.28 11.07 -7.42
CA PHE A 66 -4.60 10.19 -8.35
C PHE A 66 -3.33 9.62 -7.70
N ASN A 67 -3.02 8.36 -7.96
CA ASN A 67 -1.79 7.74 -7.49
C ASN A 67 -1.03 7.12 -8.66
N GLU A 68 0.26 7.45 -8.82
CA GLU A 68 1.07 7.01 -9.97
C GLU A 68 1.30 5.49 -10.00
N GLU A 69 1.25 4.81 -8.85
CA GLU A 69 1.38 3.36 -8.78
C GLU A 69 0.09 2.64 -9.20
N GLU A 70 -1.05 3.18 -8.78
CA GLU A 70 -2.37 2.58 -9.00
C GLU A 70 -2.98 2.96 -10.35
N ASN A 71 -2.74 4.16 -10.83
CA ASN A 71 -3.42 4.69 -11.99
C ASN A 71 -2.47 4.79 -13.21
N ARG A 72 -3.05 5.00 -14.39
CA ARG A 72 -2.27 5.20 -15.62
C ARG A 72 -2.06 6.68 -15.88
N LYS A 73 -0.84 7.05 -16.27
CA LYS A 73 -0.49 8.43 -16.58
C LYS A 73 -1.38 9.02 -17.68
N GLU A 74 -1.78 8.22 -18.66
CA GLU A 74 -2.63 8.64 -19.78
C GLU A 74 -3.99 9.15 -19.30
N ASP A 75 -4.56 8.52 -18.26
CA ASP A 75 -5.84 8.93 -17.68
C ASP A 75 -5.68 10.26 -16.93
N ALA A 76 -4.58 10.47 -16.22
CA ALA A 76 -4.27 11.75 -15.58
C ALA A 76 -4.11 12.87 -16.61
N ASP A 77 -3.39 12.61 -17.70
CA ASP A 77 -3.18 13.58 -18.78
C ASP A 77 -4.53 14.00 -19.42
N LEU A 78 -5.45 13.06 -19.63
CA LEU A 78 -6.80 13.35 -20.16
C LEU A 78 -7.63 14.21 -19.20
N LEU A 79 -7.64 13.88 -17.91
CA LEU A 79 -8.36 14.65 -16.88
C LEU A 79 -7.79 16.07 -16.74
N ALA A 80 -6.45 16.21 -16.76
CA ALA A 80 -5.79 17.52 -16.71
C ALA A 80 -6.10 18.37 -17.97
N GLN A 81 -6.11 17.78 -19.17
CA GLN A 81 -6.50 18.46 -20.41
C GLN A 81 -7.95 18.91 -20.39
N ALA A 82 -8.81 18.20 -19.70
CA ALA A 82 -10.22 18.60 -19.46
C ALA A 82 -10.35 19.74 -18.42
N GLY A 83 -9.24 20.19 -17.82
CA GLY A 83 -9.21 21.29 -16.87
C GLY A 83 -9.55 20.89 -15.42
N LEU A 84 -9.53 19.60 -15.09
CA LEU A 84 -9.75 19.12 -13.72
C LEU A 84 -8.47 19.29 -12.89
N GLU A 85 -8.62 19.67 -11.63
CA GLU A 85 -7.52 19.71 -10.68
C GLU A 85 -7.19 18.29 -10.20
N LEU A 86 -5.89 17.94 -10.22
CA LEU A 86 -5.40 16.63 -9.79
C LEU A 86 -4.49 16.77 -8.58
N HIS A 87 -4.73 15.97 -7.54
CA HIS A 87 -3.76 15.73 -6.48
C HIS A 87 -3.06 14.39 -6.77
N VAL A 88 -1.85 14.48 -7.28
CA VAL A 88 -1.05 13.31 -7.65
C VAL A 88 -0.16 12.90 -6.49
N SER A 89 -0.13 11.60 -6.17
CA SER A 89 0.67 11.03 -5.09
C SER A 89 1.48 9.82 -5.54
N PHE A 90 2.65 9.63 -4.93
CA PHE A 90 3.49 8.46 -5.12
C PHE A 90 4.42 8.24 -3.91
N PRO A 91 3.90 7.95 -2.72
CA PRO A 91 4.74 7.73 -1.55
C PRO A 91 5.48 6.40 -1.65
N LYS A 92 6.80 6.44 -1.55
CA LYS A 92 7.70 5.28 -1.58
C LYS A 92 8.31 4.96 -0.23
N THR A 93 8.08 5.82 0.76
CA THR A 93 8.59 5.69 2.12
C THR A 93 7.49 5.96 3.14
N VAL A 94 7.68 5.47 4.35
CA VAL A 94 6.75 5.75 5.47
C VAL A 94 6.69 7.25 5.75
N SER A 95 7.83 7.94 5.73
CA SER A 95 7.85 9.40 5.90
C SER A 95 7.07 10.14 4.81
N ALA A 96 7.20 9.72 3.55
CA ALA A 96 6.42 10.29 2.44
C ALA A 96 4.92 9.98 2.58
N SER A 97 4.56 8.82 3.13
CA SER A 97 3.18 8.47 3.41
C SER A 97 2.57 9.31 4.55
N ILE A 98 3.35 9.60 5.59
CA ILE A 98 2.91 10.51 6.66
C ILE A 98 2.70 11.94 6.13
N GLU A 99 3.60 12.42 5.27
CA GLU A 99 3.41 13.74 4.64
C GLU A 99 2.23 13.74 3.65
N LEU A 100 1.93 12.60 3.00
CA LEU A 100 0.72 12.47 2.18
C LEU A 100 -0.56 12.62 3.01
N ILE A 101 -0.62 12.08 4.24
CA ILE A 101 -1.75 12.30 5.16
C ILE A 101 -1.98 13.80 5.38
N ARG A 102 -0.90 14.56 5.70
CA ARG A 102 -0.96 16.02 5.87
C ARG A 102 -1.39 16.73 4.60
N SER A 103 -0.83 16.33 3.45
CA SER A 103 -1.16 16.92 2.15
C SER A 103 -2.63 16.76 1.80
N ILE A 104 -3.17 15.55 1.95
CA ILE A 104 -4.60 15.28 1.71
C ILE A 104 -5.46 16.10 2.68
N GLY A 105 -5.13 16.15 3.98
CA GLY A 105 -5.85 16.96 4.96
C GLY A 105 -5.91 18.43 4.57
N ARG A 106 -4.79 19.04 4.19
CA ARG A 106 -4.74 20.42 3.69
C ARG A 106 -5.61 20.63 2.45
N THR A 107 -5.50 19.72 1.50
CA THR A 107 -6.22 19.82 0.22
C THR A 107 -7.73 19.74 0.39
N ILE A 108 -8.20 18.95 1.34
CA ILE A 108 -9.64 18.84 1.61
C ILE A 108 -10.11 19.70 2.83
N GLY A 109 -9.25 20.52 3.44
CA GLY A 109 -9.59 21.39 4.58
C GLY A 109 -9.94 20.60 5.86
N LEU A 110 -9.16 19.56 6.16
CA LEU A 110 -9.27 18.71 7.36
C LEU A 110 -7.88 18.55 8.02
N GLU A 111 -7.16 19.66 8.14
CA GLU A 111 -5.76 19.73 8.61
C GLU A 111 -5.59 19.16 10.01
N ASP A 112 -6.49 19.50 10.94
CA ASP A 112 -6.38 19.07 12.33
C ASP A 112 -6.45 17.55 12.48
N ALA A 113 -7.40 16.90 11.78
CA ALA A 113 -7.55 15.45 11.80
C ALA A 113 -6.34 14.76 11.13
N ALA A 114 -5.84 15.33 10.05
CA ALA A 114 -4.67 14.81 9.35
C ALA A 114 -3.40 14.95 10.20
N GLU A 115 -3.20 16.07 10.87
CA GLU A 115 -2.05 16.27 11.76
C GLU A 115 -2.08 15.33 12.97
N GLU A 116 -3.26 15.09 13.56
CA GLU A 116 -3.40 14.11 14.64
C GLU A 116 -2.98 12.71 14.19
N LEU A 117 -3.42 12.25 13.01
CA LEU A 117 -3.05 10.95 12.48
C LEU A 117 -1.56 10.89 12.12
N ALA A 118 -1.03 11.95 11.54
CA ALA A 118 0.39 12.04 11.18
C ALA A 118 1.29 11.97 12.42
N LEU A 119 0.98 12.72 13.48
CA LEU A 119 1.74 12.69 14.73
C LEU A 119 1.69 11.32 15.42
N LYS A 120 0.53 10.63 15.40
CA LYS A 120 0.43 9.25 15.90
C LYS A 120 1.32 8.29 15.10
N SER A 121 1.34 8.45 13.78
CA SER A 121 2.18 7.63 12.90
C SER A 121 3.67 7.88 13.13
N GLU A 122 4.08 9.13 13.30
CA GLU A 122 5.47 9.50 13.64
C GLU A 122 5.91 8.92 14.98
N ALA A 123 5.05 8.99 15.99
CA ALA A 123 5.34 8.44 17.31
C ALA A 123 5.50 6.90 17.26
N ALA A 124 4.60 6.21 16.54
CA ALA A 124 4.70 4.76 16.33
C ALA A 124 5.97 4.40 15.55
N LEU A 125 6.30 5.15 14.49
CA LEU A 125 7.51 4.95 13.71
C LEU A 125 8.78 5.08 14.55
N ALA A 126 8.86 6.13 15.36
CA ALA A 126 10.00 6.36 16.25
C ALA A 126 10.17 5.19 17.25
N GLN A 127 9.06 4.71 17.83
CA GLN A 127 9.08 3.58 18.75
C GLN A 127 9.52 2.29 18.06
N VAL A 128 8.96 1.96 16.88
CA VAL A 128 9.29 0.75 16.13
C VAL A 128 10.74 0.77 15.69
N THR A 129 11.23 1.89 15.17
CA THR A 129 12.63 2.03 14.74
C THR A 129 13.61 1.88 15.92
N GLN A 130 13.27 2.47 17.09
CA GLN A 130 14.10 2.31 18.30
C GLN A 130 14.17 0.85 18.75
N ILE A 131 13.03 0.13 18.77
CA ILE A 131 13.02 -1.29 19.15
C ILE A 131 13.81 -2.12 18.15
N SER A 132 13.66 -1.85 16.85
CA SER A 132 14.29 -2.62 15.78
C SER A 132 15.81 -2.41 15.73
N SER A 133 16.31 -1.25 16.15
CA SER A 133 17.75 -0.92 16.13
C SER A 133 18.59 -1.83 17.01
N ASP A 134 18.02 -2.44 18.05
CA ASP A 134 18.68 -3.30 19.02
C ASP A 134 18.55 -4.81 18.65
N LEU A 135 17.89 -5.12 17.53
CA LEU A 135 17.62 -6.49 17.11
C LEU A 135 18.41 -6.86 15.84
N ASP A 136 18.78 -8.13 15.73
CA ASP A 136 19.32 -8.65 14.47
C ASP A 136 18.28 -8.52 13.35
N PRO A 137 18.69 -8.07 12.15
CA PRO A 137 17.77 -7.92 11.04
C PRO A 137 17.21 -9.27 10.55
N ILE A 138 15.94 -9.28 10.12
CA ILE A 138 15.30 -10.46 9.54
C ILE A 138 15.37 -10.37 8.01
N ARG A 139 16.02 -11.33 7.36
CA ARG A 139 15.99 -11.46 5.90
C ARG A 139 14.64 -12.00 5.45
N TYR A 140 13.92 -11.23 4.65
CA TYR A 140 12.61 -11.61 4.15
C TYR A 140 12.52 -11.50 2.63
N ALA A 141 11.59 -12.29 2.04
CA ALA A 141 11.02 -12.05 0.73
C ALA A 141 9.53 -11.79 0.88
N TYR A 142 8.98 -10.83 0.11
CA TYR A 142 7.55 -10.54 0.10
C TYR A 142 6.98 -10.86 -1.29
N LEU A 143 6.18 -11.93 -1.40
CA LEU A 143 5.59 -12.38 -2.66
C LEU A 143 4.26 -11.68 -2.89
N ILE A 144 4.08 -11.14 -4.11
CA ILE A 144 2.90 -10.36 -4.51
C ILE A 144 2.05 -11.02 -5.59
N TRP A 145 2.62 -11.95 -6.36
CA TRP A 145 1.94 -12.59 -7.48
C TRP A 145 2.47 -13.99 -7.75
N ARG A 146 1.63 -14.81 -8.37
CA ARG A 146 1.95 -16.16 -8.81
C ARG A 146 1.53 -16.36 -10.27
N LYS A 147 2.43 -16.95 -11.06
CA LYS A 147 2.30 -17.20 -12.51
C LYS A 147 2.31 -15.91 -13.34
N PRO A 148 3.50 -15.31 -13.49
CA PRO A 148 4.78 -15.74 -12.90
C PRO A 148 4.87 -15.43 -11.41
N TRP A 149 5.86 -16.00 -10.70
CA TRP A 149 6.17 -15.56 -9.34
C TRP A 149 6.77 -14.16 -9.39
N MET A 150 6.29 -13.29 -8.49
CA MET A 150 6.78 -11.92 -8.38
C MET A 150 6.91 -11.54 -6.90
N ALA A 151 7.89 -10.71 -6.61
CA ALA A 151 8.12 -10.16 -5.28
C ALA A 151 8.06 -8.63 -5.29
N ALA A 152 7.89 -8.04 -4.11
CA ALA A 152 8.21 -6.63 -3.91
C ALA A 152 9.75 -6.49 -3.82
N GLY A 153 10.30 -5.58 -4.61
CA GLY A 153 11.71 -5.26 -4.67
C GLY A 153 12.04 -3.92 -4.01
N HIS A 154 13.03 -3.22 -4.58
CA HIS A 154 13.43 -1.88 -4.15
C HIS A 154 12.38 -0.81 -4.42
N ASP A 155 12.59 0.35 -3.77
CA ASP A 155 11.89 1.60 -4.06
C ASP A 155 10.36 1.47 -3.95
N THR A 156 9.92 0.62 -2.99
CA THR A 156 8.51 0.45 -2.63
C THR A 156 8.26 0.89 -1.20
N TYR A 157 7.07 1.43 -0.95
CA TYR A 157 6.60 1.78 0.41
C TYR A 157 6.73 0.59 1.38
N LEU A 158 6.34 -0.61 0.93
CA LEU A 158 6.44 -1.85 1.70
C LEU A 158 7.88 -2.14 2.15
N THR A 159 8.85 -2.00 1.23
CA THR A 159 10.25 -2.32 1.55
C THR A 159 10.85 -1.32 2.53
N ASP A 160 10.48 -0.03 2.44
CA ASP A 160 10.84 0.97 3.43
C ASP A 160 10.21 0.65 4.80
N LEU A 161 8.91 0.35 4.82
CA LEU A 161 8.15 0.02 6.03
C LEU A 161 8.76 -1.17 6.79
N LEU A 162 8.95 -2.30 6.12
CA LEU A 162 9.57 -3.49 6.73
C LEU A 162 11.03 -3.25 7.11
N GLY A 163 11.76 -2.42 6.35
CA GLY A 163 13.12 -2.02 6.65
C GLY A 163 13.22 -1.27 7.98
N LEU A 164 12.32 -0.30 8.22
CA LEU A 164 12.24 0.46 9.47
C LEU A 164 11.85 -0.43 10.67
N ALA A 165 11.13 -1.52 10.42
CA ALA A 165 10.80 -2.54 11.42
C ALA A 165 11.91 -3.61 11.61
N GLY A 166 13.09 -3.46 10.99
CA GLY A 166 14.25 -4.35 11.13
C GLY A 166 14.26 -5.51 10.12
N GLY A 167 13.57 -5.38 8.99
CA GLY A 167 13.62 -6.34 7.89
C GLY A 167 14.70 -6.00 6.85
N VAL A 168 15.26 -7.01 6.21
CA VAL A 168 16.13 -6.90 5.03
C VAL A 168 15.47 -7.66 3.88
N ASN A 169 15.02 -6.95 2.87
CA ASN A 169 14.43 -7.53 1.67
C ASN A 169 15.50 -8.19 0.82
N VAL A 170 15.48 -9.53 0.70
CA VAL A 170 16.48 -10.27 -0.07
C VAL A 170 16.23 -10.24 -1.58
N MET A 171 15.02 -9.83 -2.01
CA MET A 171 14.65 -9.69 -3.42
C MET A 171 14.90 -8.28 -3.96
N ALA A 172 15.56 -7.45 -3.16
CA ALA A 172 15.73 -6.04 -3.49
C ALA A 172 16.94 -5.73 -4.39
N ALA A 173 17.82 -6.70 -4.72
CA ALA A 173 19.13 -6.37 -5.26
C ALA A 173 19.14 -5.78 -6.68
N ASP A 174 18.51 -6.38 -7.69
CA ASP A 174 18.71 -5.95 -9.09
C ASP A 174 17.44 -5.97 -9.98
N GLY A 175 16.30 -6.36 -9.44
CA GLY A 175 15.08 -6.67 -10.22
C GLY A 175 14.07 -5.52 -10.39
N GLY A 176 14.36 -4.32 -9.91
CA GLY A 176 13.39 -3.21 -9.94
C GLY A 176 12.35 -3.30 -8.80
N ARG A 177 11.21 -2.59 -8.98
CA ARG A 177 10.17 -2.47 -7.95
C ARG A 177 9.40 -3.77 -7.72
N TYR A 178 9.14 -4.53 -8.79
CA TYR A 178 8.33 -5.75 -8.77
C TYR A 178 8.96 -6.83 -9.68
N PRO A 179 10.08 -7.43 -9.24
CA PRO A 179 10.79 -8.43 -10.04
C PRO A 179 9.94 -9.68 -10.22
N VAL A 180 9.97 -10.21 -11.45
CA VAL A 180 9.65 -11.61 -11.72
C VAL A 180 10.83 -12.44 -11.25
N LEU A 181 10.59 -13.58 -10.61
CA LEU A 181 11.63 -14.44 -10.08
C LEU A 181 11.35 -15.92 -10.39
N GLU A 182 12.41 -16.70 -10.44
CA GLU A 182 12.36 -18.14 -10.40
C GLU A 182 12.52 -18.64 -8.95
N LEU A 183 11.94 -19.80 -8.63
CA LEU A 183 11.97 -20.33 -7.26
C LEU A 183 13.39 -20.67 -6.77
N ASP A 184 14.29 -21.04 -7.69
CA ASP A 184 15.70 -21.27 -7.39
C ASP A 184 16.39 -19.98 -6.98
N GLU A 185 16.04 -18.82 -7.58
CA GLU A 185 16.57 -17.52 -7.19
C GLU A 185 16.10 -17.14 -5.78
N LEU A 186 14.82 -17.40 -5.47
CA LEU A 186 14.26 -17.19 -4.13
C LEU A 186 14.98 -18.07 -3.10
N ALA A 187 15.26 -19.33 -3.43
CA ALA A 187 15.98 -20.23 -2.55
C ALA A 187 17.44 -19.78 -2.31
N GLN A 188 18.14 -19.32 -3.36
CA GLN A 188 19.51 -18.80 -3.29
C GLN A 188 19.61 -17.50 -2.51
N ALA A 189 18.59 -16.64 -2.57
CA ALA A 189 18.52 -15.41 -1.79
C ALA A 189 18.43 -15.67 -0.27
N ASP A 190 18.15 -16.91 0.13
CA ASP A 190 18.18 -17.41 1.50
C ASP A 190 17.34 -16.57 2.49
N PRO A 191 16.03 -16.31 2.23
CA PRO A 191 15.16 -15.61 3.18
C PRO A 191 14.96 -16.45 4.44
N GLN A 192 14.92 -15.80 5.61
CA GLN A 192 14.50 -16.43 6.86
C GLN A 192 13.00 -16.60 6.90
N VAL A 193 12.27 -15.61 6.37
CA VAL A 193 10.81 -15.62 6.26
C VAL A 193 10.35 -15.24 4.86
N ILE A 194 9.32 -15.93 4.37
CA ILE A 194 8.64 -15.62 3.14
C ILE A 194 7.24 -15.12 3.51
N LEU A 195 7.02 -13.84 3.30
CA LEU A 195 5.74 -13.17 3.49
C LEU A 195 4.93 -13.31 2.19
N MET A 196 3.69 -13.76 2.30
CA MET A 196 2.81 -14.01 1.16
C MET A 196 1.54 -13.18 1.35
N CYS A 197 1.32 -12.19 0.49
CA CYS A 197 0.27 -11.19 0.66
C CYS A 197 -1.15 -11.73 0.48
N SER A 198 -2.13 -11.04 1.05
CA SER A 198 -3.55 -11.25 0.79
C SER A 198 -4.02 -10.57 -0.50
N GLU A 199 -3.29 -9.55 -0.96
CA GLU A 199 -3.53 -8.80 -2.20
C GLU A 199 -2.19 -8.29 -2.82
N PRO A 200 -2.11 -8.05 -4.13
CA PRO A 200 -3.15 -8.24 -5.15
C PRO A 200 -3.45 -9.71 -5.48
N PHE A 201 -2.56 -10.65 -5.12
CA PHE A 201 -2.81 -12.08 -5.26
C PHE A 201 -3.14 -12.69 -3.90
N PRO A 202 -4.34 -13.28 -3.71
CA PRO A 202 -4.75 -13.82 -2.41
C PRO A 202 -4.06 -15.16 -2.14
N PHE A 203 -2.84 -15.11 -1.63
CA PHE A 203 -2.10 -16.31 -1.24
C PHE A 203 -2.83 -17.09 -0.15
N LYS A 204 -2.68 -18.42 -0.17
CA LYS A 204 -3.32 -19.37 0.73
C LYS A 204 -2.33 -20.46 1.13
N GLN A 205 -2.74 -21.30 2.08
CA GLN A 205 -1.94 -22.40 2.58
C GLN A 205 -1.44 -23.35 1.46
N GLU A 206 -2.24 -23.59 0.43
CA GLU A 206 -1.86 -24.42 -0.72
C GLU A 206 -0.63 -23.91 -1.46
N HIS A 207 -0.43 -22.58 -1.50
CA HIS A 207 0.73 -21.96 -2.14
C HIS A 207 1.99 -22.09 -1.27
N ILE A 208 1.84 -22.11 0.06
CA ILE A 208 2.94 -22.43 0.98
C ILE A 208 3.41 -23.87 0.75
N GLU A 209 2.48 -24.82 0.59
CA GLU A 209 2.81 -26.22 0.33
C GLU A 209 3.50 -26.40 -1.01
N GLU A 210 3.10 -25.63 -2.05
CA GLU A 210 3.80 -25.60 -3.32
C GLU A 210 5.26 -25.13 -3.16
N LEU A 211 5.50 -24.03 -2.45
CA LEU A 211 6.86 -23.52 -2.20
C LEU A 211 7.69 -24.50 -1.37
N ARG A 212 7.10 -25.16 -0.40
CA ARG A 212 7.78 -26.21 0.40
C ARG A 212 8.20 -27.42 -0.43
N GLY A 213 7.57 -27.65 -1.59
CA GLY A 213 8.00 -28.67 -2.55
C GLY A 213 9.26 -28.32 -3.33
N THR A 214 9.73 -27.08 -3.26
CA THR A 214 10.93 -26.58 -3.97
C THR A 214 12.18 -26.79 -3.14
N GLU A 215 13.26 -27.26 -3.75
CA GLU A 215 14.55 -27.44 -3.08
C GLU A 215 15.06 -26.10 -2.51
N GLY A 216 15.55 -26.12 -1.27
CA GLY A 216 16.02 -24.93 -0.54
C GLY A 216 14.92 -24.11 0.14
N LEU A 217 13.64 -24.37 -0.12
CA LEU A 217 12.50 -23.65 0.48
C LEU A 217 11.72 -24.46 1.52
N GLN A 218 11.98 -25.77 1.68
CA GLN A 218 11.19 -26.71 2.52
C GLN A 218 11.01 -26.25 3.96
N HIS A 219 12.05 -25.67 4.54
CA HIS A 219 12.15 -25.37 5.97
C HIS A 219 12.11 -23.86 6.29
N ARG A 220 11.67 -23.04 5.32
CA ARG A 220 11.51 -21.60 5.55
C ARG A 220 10.29 -21.32 6.39
N THR A 221 10.33 -20.23 7.12
CA THR A 221 9.14 -19.69 7.78
C THR A 221 8.24 -19.03 6.73
N TYR A 222 6.97 -19.36 6.74
CA TYR A 222 5.95 -18.78 5.83
C TYR A 222 4.88 -18.09 6.65
N ILE A 223 4.54 -16.87 6.27
CA ILE A 223 3.47 -16.10 6.90
C ILE A 223 2.54 -15.55 5.81
N LEU A 224 1.24 -15.84 5.95
CA LEU A 224 0.21 -15.16 5.17
C LEU A 224 0.02 -13.77 5.77
N ALA A 225 0.46 -12.75 5.04
CA ALA A 225 0.50 -11.38 5.50
C ALA A 225 -0.72 -10.59 5.01
N ASP A 226 -1.24 -9.70 5.85
CA ASP A 226 -2.24 -8.72 5.43
C ASP A 226 -1.60 -7.73 4.46
N GLY A 227 -2.01 -7.83 3.17
CA GLY A 227 -1.50 -6.98 2.10
C GLY A 227 -1.91 -5.53 2.28
N GLU A 228 -3.17 -5.28 2.66
CA GLU A 228 -3.67 -3.92 2.86
C GLU A 228 -2.91 -3.20 4.00
N ALA A 229 -2.69 -3.87 5.13
CA ALA A 229 -1.94 -3.29 6.24
C ALA A 229 -0.51 -2.91 5.86
N LEU A 230 0.15 -3.68 4.97
CA LEU A 230 1.53 -3.45 4.58
C LEU A 230 1.71 -2.56 3.35
N THR A 231 0.68 -2.38 2.51
CA THR A 231 0.83 -1.65 1.23
C THR A 231 -0.03 -0.41 1.10
N TRP A 232 -1.12 -0.28 1.88
CA TRP A 232 -2.01 0.88 1.82
C TRP A 232 -1.40 2.06 2.58
N HIS A 233 -0.64 2.86 1.86
CA HIS A 233 -0.10 4.12 2.38
C HIS A 233 -1.23 5.13 2.69
N GLY A 234 -0.96 6.08 3.56
CA GLY A 234 -1.94 7.05 4.04
C GLY A 234 -2.84 6.46 5.11
N SER A 235 -3.98 5.87 4.74
CA SER A 235 -4.98 5.36 5.67
C SER A 235 -4.44 4.34 6.67
N ARG A 236 -3.63 3.41 6.19
CA ARG A 236 -3.11 2.31 7.00
C ARG A 236 -1.66 2.50 7.43
N THR A 237 -1.09 3.70 7.29
CA THR A 237 0.30 3.95 7.67
C THR A 237 0.57 3.65 9.14
N LEU A 238 -0.28 4.11 10.05
CA LEU A 238 -0.15 3.82 11.47
C LEU A 238 -0.27 2.32 11.78
N GLU A 239 -1.30 1.67 11.24
CA GLU A 239 -1.54 0.24 11.39
C GLU A 239 -0.39 -0.58 10.81
N GLY A 240 0.07 -0.23 9.60
CA GLY A 240 1.17 -0.89 8.90
C GLY A 240 2.49 -0.84 9.66
N ILE A 241 2.82 0.30 10.30
CA ILE A 241 4.02 0.45 11.14
C ILE A 241 3.99 -0.57 12.30
N LEU A 242 2.85 -0.67 13.00
CA LEU A 242 2.69 -1.60 14.12
C LEU A 242 2.66 -3.06 13.65
N TYR A 243 1.98 -3.34 12.55
CA TYR A 243 1.89 -4.66 11.97
C TYR A 243 3.23 -5.16 11.41
N ALA A 244 4.04 -4.28 10.80
CA ALA A 244 5.39 -4.62 10.36
C ALA A 244 6.29 -5.08 11.51
N GLN A 245 6.22 -4.40 12.68
CA GLN A 245 6.91 -4.83 13.88
C GLN A 245 6.41 -6.18 14.38
N GLU A 246 5.11 -6.38 14.43
CA GLU A 246 4.48 -7.63 14.87
C GLU A 246 4.91 -8.82 14.02
N ILE A 247 4.75 -8.71 12.68
CA ILE A 247 4.99 -9.81 11.74
C ILE A 247 6.48 -10.22 11.70
N LEU A 248 7.40 -9.24 11.79
CA LEU A 248 8.83 -9.54 11.89
C LEU A 248 9.20 -10.07 13.28
N GLY A 249 8.51 -9.60 14.34
CA GLY A 249 8.65 -10.15 15.69
C GLY A 249 8.26 -11.62 15.78
N GLN A 250 7.15 -12.01 15.16
CA GLN A 250 6.73 -13.41 15.06
C GLN A 250 7.81 -14.28 14.39
N SER A 251 8.46 -13.75 13.34
CA SER A 251 9.51 -14.47 12.60
C SER A 251 10.77 -14.77 13.43
N ARG A 252 10.97 -14.06 14.55
CA ARG A 252 12.10 -14.28 15.47
C ARG A 252 11.86 -15.42 16.46
N THR A 253 10.62 -15.81 16.66
CA THR A 253 10.19 -16.81 17.66
C THR A 253 9.89 -18.17 17.03
N LEU A 254 9.85 -18.27 15.72
CA LEU A 254 9.62 -19.49 14.95
C LEU A 254 10.94 -20.10 14.43
#